data_15abf0592ff398f29411a6ab20969ab6
#
_entry.id   15abf0592ff398f29411a6ab20969ab6
#
_cell.length_a   1.000
_cell.length_b   1.000
_cell.length_c   1.000
_cell.angle_alpha   90.00
_cell.angle_beta   90.00
_cell.angle_gamma   90.00
#
_symmetry.space_group_name_H-M   'P 1'
#
loop_
_entity.id
_entity.type
_entity.pdbx_description
1 polymer ?
#
loop_
_entity_poly.entity_id
_entity_poly.type
_entity_poly.pdbx_seq_one_letter_code
_entity_poly.pdbx_strand_id
1 'polypeptide(L)'
;MHVKAVRCTERRMPVIILDYKDRRPIYEQVVSKLEELMLLGVMKENEPLPSVRALAMELSINPNTIQRAYVELERQGYIYTVKGKGSFVADNTVMKENRKKEVLLQVSDMIDEAIRVGIPGEEIKNMVEIQYKAAKRNGGGDA
;
A
#
# COMPACT_ATOMS: atom_id res chain seq x y z
N MET A 1 -15.35 -13.87 -9.41
CA MET A 1 -14.34 -12.87 -9.02
C MET A 1 -15.04 -11.76 -8.24
N HIS A 2 -14.92 -11.77 -6.92
CA HIS A 2 -15.50 -10.73 -6.11
C HIS A 2 -14.40 -9.76 -5.68
N VAL A 3 -14.11 -8.80 -6.54
CA VAL A 3 -13.26 -7.66 -6.23
C VAL A 3 -14.19 -6.46 -6.01
N LYS A 4 -14.17 -5.91 -4.81
CA LYS A 4 -14.95 -4.72 -4.50
C LYS A 4 -14.04 -3.49 -4.60
N ALA A 5 -14.28 -2.67 -5.60
CA ALA A 5 -13.65 -1.36 -5.75
C ALA A 5 -14.59 -0.29 -5.22
N VAL A 6 -14.14 0.55 -4.33
CA VAL A 6 -14.96 1.62 -3.74
C VAL A 6 -14.27 2.97 -3.94
N ARG A 7 -15.04 3.94 -4.45
CA ARG A 7 -14.61 5.33 -4.59
C ARG A 7 -15.13 6.14 -3.43
N CYS A 8 -14.29 6.89 -2.78
CA CYS A 8 -14.70 7.89 -1.81
C CYS A 8 -15.15 9.18 -2.51
N THR A 9 -16.33 9.67 -2.18
CA THR A 9 -17.03 10.71 -2.97
C THR A 9 -16.66 12.16 -2.61
N GLU A 10 -15.86 12.44 -1.60
CA GLU A 10 -15.61 13.84 -1.23
C GLU A 10 -14.15 14.25 -0.99
N ARG A 11 -13.24 13.34 -0.88
CA ARG A 11 -11.80 13.58 -1.02
C ARG A 11 -11.26 12.33 -1.66
N ARG A 12 -10.64 12.47 -2.81
CA ARG A 12 -10.15 11.38 -3.66
C ARG A 12 -9.28 10.39 -2.88
N MET A 13 -9.92 9.53 -2.09
CA MET A 13 -9.24 8.35 -1.59
C MET A 13 -8.94 7.46 -2.79
N PRO A 14 -7.72 6.99 -2.92
CA PRO A 14 -7.42 5.98 -3.92
C PRO A 14 -8.26 4.73 -3.66
N VAL A 15 -8.60 4.06 -4.73
CA VAL A 15 -9.44 2.86 -4.70
C VAL A 15 -8.77 1.78 -3.88
N ILE A 16 -9.40 1.38 -2.77
CA ILE A 16 -8.98 0.19 -2.00
C ILE A 16 -9.69 -1.02 -2.60
N ILE A 17 -8.92 -1.96 -3.11
CA ILE A 17 -9.42 -3.21 -3.67
C ILE A 17 -9.13 -4.32 -2.67
N LEU A 18 -10.18 -5.00 -2.21
CA LEU A 18 -10.08 -6.17 -1.33
C LEU A 18 -10.29 -7.44 -2.14
N ASP A 19 -9.44 -8.42 -1.90
CA ASP A 19 -9.54 -9.75 -2.52
C ASP A 19 -10.10 -10.75 -1.50
N TYR A 20 -11.34 -11.17 -1.72
CA TYR A 20 -11.99 -12.18 -0.87
C TYR A 20 -11.45 -13.60 -1.05
N LYS A 21 -10.62 -13.83 -2.07
CA LYS A 21 -9.91 -15.09 -2.28
C LYS A 21 -8.57 -15.14 -1.54
N ASP A 22 -8.04 -13.99 -1.13
CA ASP A 22 -6.86 -13.92 -0.29
C ASP A 22 -7.17 -14.57 1.07
N ARG A 23 -6.31 -15.47 1.50
CA ARG A 23 -6.47 -16.18 2.78
C ARG A 23 -6.19 -15.33 4.00
N ARG A 24 -5.60 -14.15 3.82
CA ARG A 24 -5.33 -13.24 4.92
C ARG A 24 -6.64 -12.65 5.46
N PRO A 25 -6.75 -12.43 6.76
CA PRO A 25 -7.88 -11.71 7.34
C PRO A 25 -8.11 -10.37 6.65
N ILE A 26 -9.37 -9.96 6.54
CA ILE A 26 -9.72 -8.69 5.86
C ILE A 26 -9.02 -7.49 6.48
N TYR A 27 -8.89 -7.43 7.81
CA TYR A 27 -8.20 -6.31 8.45
C TYR A 27 -6.73 -6.19 8.01
N GLU A 28 -6.03 -7.31 7.79
CA GLU A 28 -4.65 -7.30 7.29
C GLU A 28 -4.55 -6.78 5.86
N GLN A 29 -5.53 -7.10 5.02
CA GLN A 29 -5.61 -6.57 3.66
C GLN A 29 -5.83 -5.05 3.69
N VAL A 30 -6.70 -4.56 4.56
CA VAL A 30 -6.92 -3.12 4.75
C VAL A 30 -5.65 -2.43 5.22
N VAL A 31 -4.97 -2.99 6.21
CA VAL A 31 -3.67 -2.48 6.70
C VAL A 31 -2.67 -2.39 5.55
N SER A 32 -2.46 -3.48 4.82
CA SER A 32 -1.48 -3.54 3.72
C SER A 32 -1.79 -2.52 2.61
N LYS A 33 -3.05 -2.32 2.26
CA LYS A 33 -3.44 -1.35 1.23
C LYS A 33 -3.23 0.09 1.68
N LEU A 34 -3.57 0.42 2.91
CA LEU A 34 -3.33 1.76 3.45
C LEU A 34 -1.84 2.04 3.62
N GLU A 35 -1.05 1.08 4.11
CA GLU A 35 0.41 1.19 4.14
C GLU A 35 1.00 1.48 2.76
N GLU A 36 0.58 0.72 1.76
CA GLU A 36 1.03 0.91 0.37
C GLU A 36 0.75 2.34 -0.13
N LEU A 37 -0.45 2.86 0.11
CA LEU A 37 -0.84 4.21 -0.29
C LEU A 37 -0.01 5.29 0.41
N MET A 38 0.33 5.08 1.68
CA MET A 38 1.18 5.99 2.45
C MET A 38 2.64 5.92 1.99
N LEU A 39 3.16 4.73 1.75
CA LEU A 39 4.54 4.53 1.29
C LEU A 39 4.77 5.05 -0.13
N LEU A 40 3.76 4.95 -1.00
CA LEU A 40 3.80 5.51 -2.36
C LEU A 40 3.58 7.03 -2.39
N GLY A 41 3.25 7.65 -1.27
CA GLY A 41 2.98 9.08 -1.18
C GLY A 41 1.64 9.51 -1.77
N VAL A 42 0.75 8.57 -2.04
CA VAL A 42 -0.64 8.84 -2.49
C VAL A 42 -1.45 9.45 -1.34
N MET A 43 -1.25 8.93 -0.14
CA MET A 43 -1.71 9.55 1.11
C MET A 43 -0.52 10.24 1.76
N LYS A 44 -0.61 11.56 1.91
CA LYS A 44 0.49 12.41 2.38
C LYS A 44 0.44 12.59 3.89
N GLU A 45 1.59 12.92 4.47
CA GLU A 45 1.72 13.27 5.89
C GLU A 45 0.68 14.31 6.30
N ASN A 46 0.07 14.10 7.46
CA ASN A 46 -1.00 14.91 8.05
C ASN A 46 -2.33 14.94 7.28
N GLU A 47 -2.46 14.19 6.20
CA GLU A 47 -3.78 14.02 5.58
C GLU A 47 -4.70 13.19 6.49
N PRO A 48 -5.97 13.60 6.63
CA PRO A 48 -6.93 12.84 7.42
C PRO A 48 -7.32 11.54 6.72
N LEU A 49 -7.42 10.46 7.50
CA LEU A 49 -8.06 9.24 7.06
C LEU A 49 -9.59 9.39 7.19
N PRO A 50 -10.35 8.65 6.37
CA PRO A 50 -11.80 8.56 6.60
C PRO A 50 -12.09 8.01 7.99
N SER A 51 -13.21 8.36 8.57
CA SER A 51 -13.63 7.75 9.85
C SER A 51 -13.79 6.23 9.69
N VAL A 52 -13.61 5.51 10.78
CA VAL A 52 -13.83 4.05 10.80
C VAL A 52 -15.20 3.70 10.21
N ARG A 53 -16.23 4.43 10.62
CA ARG A 53 -17.60 4.21 10.14
C ARG A 53 -17.74 4.50 8.64
N ALA A 54 -17.17 5.59 8.16
CA ALA A 54 -17.21 5.95 6.74
C ALA A 54 -16.50 4.91 5.86
N LEU A 55 -15.29 4.49 6.23
CA LEU A 55 -14.56 3.48 5.48
C LEU A 55 -15.26 2.12 5.51
N ALA A 56 -15.81 1.73 6.67
CA ALA A 56 -16.56 0.50 6.82
C ALA A 56 -17.81 0.46 5.91
N MET A 57 -18.54 1.55 5.85
CA MET A 57 -19.68 1.70 4.93
C MET A 57 -19.25 1.61 3.47
N GLU A 58 -18.18 2.29 3.13
CA GLU A 58 -17.66 2.35 1.78
C GLU A 58 -17.19 0.98 1.27
N LEU A 59 -16.46 0.25 2.10
CA LEU A 59 -15.98 -1.10 1.80
C LEU A 59 -17.03 -2.20 2.05
N SER A 60 -18.17 -1.86 2.64
CA SER A 60 -19.19 -2.82 3.11
C SER A 60 -18.60 -3.89 4.04
N ILE A 61 -17.83 -3.44 5.01
CA ILE A 61 -17.13 -4.27 5.99
C ILE A 61 -17.61 -3.88 7.39
N ASN A 62 -17.51 -4.82 8.33
CA ASN A 62 -17.80 -4.56 9.73
C ASN A 62 -16.90 -3.43 10.27
N PRO A 63 -17.46 -2.39 10.92
CA PRO A 63 -16.67 -1.31 11.53
C PRO A 63 -15.58 -1.81 12.49
N ASN A 64 -15.82 -2.91 13.21
CA ASN A 64 -14.82 -3.48 14.11
C ASN A 64 -13.57 -3.97 13.36
N THR A 65 -13.73 -4.46 12.15
CA THR A 65 -12.61 -4.86 11.27
C THR A 65 -11.78 -3.65 10.86
N ILE A 66 -12.41 -2.56 10.50
CA ILE A 66 -11.72 -1.30 10.17
C ILE A 66 -11.06 -0.71 11.43
N GLN A 67 -11.74 -0.72 12.56
CA GLN A 67 -11.16 -0.27 13.84
C GLN A 67 -9.88 -1.04 14.16
N ARG A 68 -9.89 -2.35 13.99
CA ARG A 68 -8.71 -3.20 14.20
C ARG A 68 -7.58 -2.83 13.26
N ALA A 69 -7.88 -2.56 12.00
CA ALA A 69 -6.88 -2.12 11.02
C ALA A 69 -6.25 -0.77 11.42
N TYR A 70 -7.05 0.18 11.87
CA TYR A 70 -6.55 1.49 12.30
C TYR A 70 -5.69 1.39 13.57
N VAL A 71 -6.09 0.57 14.53
CA VAL A 71 -5.28 0.29 15.74
C VAL A 71 -3.91 -0.29 15.34
N GLU A 72 -3.88 -1.22 14.39
CA GLU A 72 -2.64 -1.83 13.92
C GLU A 72 -1.75 -0.81 13.19
N LEU A 73 -2.33 0.02 12.32
CA LEU A 73 -1.60 1.09 11.64
C LEU A 73 -1.01 2.10 12.62
N GLU A 74 -1.75 2.46 13.67
CA GLU A 74 -1.26 3.35 14.72
C GLU A 74 -0.14 2.70 15.53
N ARG A 75 -0.29 1.42 15.89
CA ARG A 75 0.74 0.65 16.59
C ARG A 75 2.05 0.60 15.80
N GLN A 76 1.98 0.46 14.48
CA GLN A 76 3.13 0.45 13.60
C GLN A 76 3.68 1.86 13.30
N GLY A 77 2.98 2.92 13.70
CA GLY A 77 3.42 4.28 13.52
C GLY A 77 3.07 4.91 12.17
N TYR A 78 2.22 4.28 11.37
CA TYR A 78 1.77 4.82 10.07
C TYR A 78 0.77 5.96 10.21
N ILE A 79 -0.02 5.94 11.25
CA ILE A 79 -1.03 6.96 11.54
C ILE A 79 -0.96 7.40 13.01
N TYR A 80 -1.53 8.57 13.30
CA TYR A 80 -1.74 9.03 14.65
C TYR A 80 -3.18 9.51 14.81
N THR A 81 -3.72 9.39 16.01
CA THR A 81 -5.09 9.79 16.33
C THR A 81 -5.10 11.02 17.21
N VAL A 82 -5.90 12.01 16.84
CA VAL A 82 -6.17 13.21 17.64
C VAL A 82 -7.59 13.12 18.17
N LYS A 83 -7.72 13.11 19.50
CA LYS A 83 -9.01 13.00 20.16
C LYS A 83 -9.98 14.09 19.69
N GLY A 84 -11.16 13.67 19.24
CA GLY A 84 -12.19 14.57 18.73
C GLY A 84 -11.99 15.05 17.30
N LYS A 85 -10.86 14.71 16.65
CA LYS A 85 -10.56 15.14 15.27
C LYS A 85 -10.37 13.99 14.28
N GLY A 86 -10.03 12.79 14.75
CA GLY A 86 -9.85 11.60 13.92
C GLY A 86 -8.40 11.15 13.78
N SER A 87 -8.16 10.34 12.76
CA SER A 87 -6.84 9.76 12.47
C SER A 87 -6.20 10.45 11.26
N PHE A 88 -4.87 10.59 11.31
CA PHE A 88 -4.08 11.30 10.31
C PHE A 88 -2.84 10.48 9.93
N VAL A 89 -2.35 10.67 8.71
CA VAL A 89 -1.12 10.05 8.25
C VAL A 89 0.07 10.62 9.02
N ALA A 90 0.87 9.75 9.64
CA ALA A 90 2.09 10.12 10.36
C ALA A 90 3.26 10.36 9.39
N ASP A 91 4.37 10.87 9.91
CA ASP A 91 5.63 10.93 9.16
C ASP A 91 6.16 9.50 8.92
N ASN A 92 6.14 9.06 7.68
CA ASN A 92 6.53 7.72 7.25
C ASN A 92 7.92 7.68 6.60
N THR A 93 8.75 8.70 6.77
CA THR A 93 10.08 8.80 6.13
C THR A 93 10.96 7.59 6.45
N VAL A 94 11.08 7.23 7.71
CA VAL A 94 11.89 6.08 8.15
C VAL A 94 11.34 4.77 7.57
N MET A 95 10.02 4.59 7.58
CA MET A 95 9.36 3.40 7.05
C MET A 95 9.56 3.27 5.54
N LYS A 96 9.47 4.37 4.80
CA LYS A 96 9.78 4.41 3.35
C LYS A 96 11.21 3.95 3.07
N GLU A 97 12.18 4.45 3.81
CA GLU A 97 13.59 4.07 3.64
C GLU A 97 13.81 2.59 4.01
N ASN A 98 13.21 2.13 5.08
CA ASN A 98 13.29 0.71 5.47
C ASN A 98 12.64 -0.19 4.40
N ARG A 99 11.49 0.20 3.86
CA ARG A 99 10.82 -0.55 2.79
C ARG A 99 11.66 -0.64 1.52
N LYS A 100 12.33 0.46 1.15
CA LYS A 100 13.26 0.45 0.01
C LYS A 100 14.40 -0.56 0.22
N LYS A 101 15.00 -0.57 1.42
CA LYS A 101 16.05 -1.52 1.75
C LYS A 101 15.58 -2.98 1.67
N GLU A 102 14.40 -3.27 2.22
CA GLU A 102 13.79 -4.60 2.14
C GLU A 102 13.58 -5.05 0.69
N VAL A 103 13.01 -4.17 -0.15
CA VAL A 103 12.80 -4.47 -1.56
C VAL A 103 14.11 -4.74 -2.28
N LEU A 104 15.15 -3.94 -2.02
CA LEU A 104 16.48 -4.17 -2.63
C LEU A 104 17.09 -5.51 -2.21
N LEU A 105 16.90 -5.92 -0.96
CA LEU A 105 17.34 -7.25 -0.51
C LEU A 105 16.59 -8.37 -1.23
N GLN A 106 15.27 -8.25 -1.39
CA GLN A 106 14.47 -9.20 -2.14
C GLN A 106 14.91 -9.30 -3.61
N VAL A 107 15.19 -8.16 -4.25
CA VAL A 107 15.73 -8.13 -5.62
C VAL A 107 17.08 -8.83 -5.67
N SER A 108 17.98 -8.58 -4.71
CA SER A 108 19.27 -9.26 -4.64
C SER A 108 19.13 -10.78 -4.53
N ASP A 109 18.24 -11.25 -3.65
CA ASP A 109 17.96 -12.68 -3.49
C ASP A 109 17.45 -13.31 -4.78
N MET A 110 16.57 -12.61 -5.51
CA MET A 110 16.05 -13.08 -6.80
C MET A 110 17.12 -13.10 -7.89
N ILE A 111 18.06 -12.16 -7.87
CA ILE A 111 19.23 -12.17 -8.78
C ILE A 111 20.13 -13.37 -8.48
N ASP A 112 20.39 -13.66 -7.22
CA ASP A 112 21.16 -14.84 -6.82
C ASP A 112 20.48 -16.14 -7.29
N GLU A 113 19.16 -16.21 -7.20
CA GLU A 113 18.38 -17.33 -7.75
C GLU A 113 18.53 -17.42 -9.27
N ALA A 114 18.42 -16.29 -9.97
CA ALA A 114 18.58 -16.23 -11.43
C ALA A 114 19.96 -16.74 -11.86
N ILE A 115 21.02 -16.40 -11.12
CA ILE A 115 22.39 -16.90 -11.34
C ILE A 115 22.43 -18.42 -11.18
N ARG A 116 21.83 -18.94 -10.12
CA ARG A 116 21.81 -20.38 -9.84
C ARG A 116 21.13 -21.21 -10.93
N VAL A 117 20.07 -20.69 -11.51
CA VAL A 117 19.33 -21.37 -12.59
C VAL A 117 19.87 -21.04 -14.00
N GLY A 118 20.95 -20.26 -14.09
CA GLY A 118 21.65 -19.99 -15.33
C GLY A 118 21.05 -18.93 -16.24
N ILE A 119 20.27 -17.99 -15.71
CA ILE A 119 19.75 -16.86 -16.47
C ILE A 119 20.86 -15.86 -16.75
N PRO A 120 21.10 -15.47 -18.02
CA PRO A 120 22.12 -14.45 -18.34
C PRO A 120 21.78 -13.09 -17.74
N GLY A 121 22.81 -12.38 -17.25
CA GLY A 121 22.61 -11.04 -16.67
C GLY A 121 22.00 -10.02 -17.63
N GLU A 122 22.28 -10.13 -18.93
CA GLU A 122 21.67 -9.27 -19.96
C GLU A 122 20.15 -9.44 -20.03
N GLU A 123 19.65 -10.64 -19.83
CA GLU A 123 18.21 -10.92 -19.81
C GLU A 123 17.53 -10.21 -18.61
N ILE A 124 18.14 -10.25 -17.44
CA ILE A 124 17.63 -9.53 -16.25
C ILE A 124 17.68 -8.02 -16.47
N LYS A 125 18.77 -7.48 -17.00
CA LYS A 125 18.89 -6.06 -17.32
C LYS A 125 17.80 -5.59 -18.30
N ASN A 126 17.57 -6.35 -19.35
CA ASN A 126 16.52 -6.04 -20.33
C ASN A 126 15.13 -6.06 -19.72
N MET A 127 14.85 -7.03 -18.86
CA MET A 127 13.58 -7.13 -18.15
C MET A 127 13.35 -5.91 -17.26
N VAL A 128 14.36 -5.49 -16.50
CA VAL A 128 14.30 -4.29 -15.64
C VAL A 128 14.02 -3.04 -16.48
N GLU A 129 14.75 -2.83 -17.57
CA GLU A 129 14.56 -1.68 -18.47
C GLU A 129 13.14 -1.63 -19.05
N ILE A 130 12.62 -2.76 -19.51
CA ILE A 130 11.27 -2.85 -20.07
C ILE A 130 10.22 -2.48 -19.02
N GLN A 131 10.35 -3.02 -17.81
CA GLN A 131 9.41 -2.74 -16.72
C GLN A 131 9.43 -1.27 -16.30
N TYR A 132 10.60 -0.67 -16.15
CA TYR A 132 10.72 0.75 -15.81
C TYR A 132 10.17 1.67 -16.90
N LYS A 133 10.40 1.35 -18.19
CA LYS A 133 9.81 2.11 -19.30
C LYS A 133 8.28 2.00 -19.34
N ALA A 134 7.73 0.81 -19.10
CA ALA A 134 6.29 0.58 -19.03
C ALA A 134 5.67 1.36 -17.87
N ALA A 135 6.31 1.38 -16.69
CA ALA A 135 5.86 2.13 -15.54
C ALA A 135 5.81 3.65 -15.80
N LYS A 136 6.81 4.20 -16.50
CA LYS A 136 6.82 5.62 -16.89
C LYS A 136 5.69 5.98 -17.85
N ARG A 137 5.32 5.08 -18.76
CA ARG A 137 4.20 5.31 -19.70
C ARG A 137 2.85 5.32 -18.97
N ASN A 138 2.68 4.47 -17.96
CA ASN A 138 1.44 4.36 -17.20
C ASN A 138 1.32 5.42 -16.09
N GLY A 139 2.44 5.97 -15.64
CA GLY A 139 2.51 7.06 -14.65
C GLY A 139 2.67 8.45 -15.25
N GLY A 140 2.63 8.58 -16.56
CA GLY A 140 2.85 9.81 -17.32
C GLY A 140 1.69 10.79 -17.32
N GLY A 141 1.26 11.17 -16.15
CA GLY A 141 0.29 12.21 -15.94
C GLY A 141 0.58 12.99 -14.67
N ASP A 142 1.85 13.32 -14.42
CA ASP A 142 2.23 14.50 -13.66
C ASP A 142 3.76 14.46 -13.45
N ALA A 143 4.39 15.27 -14.21
CA ALA A 143 5.73 15.71 -13.89
C ALA A 143 5.67 16.60 -12.65
#